data_13c92e7c3b715d50a2a929ebd9b07a2f
#
_entry.id   13c92e7c3b715d50a2a929ebd9b07a2f
#
_cell.length_a   1.000
_cell.length_b   1.000
_cell.length_c   1.000
_cell.angle_alpha   90.00
_cell.angle_beta   90.00
_cell.angle_gamma   90.00
#
_symmetry.space_group_name_H-M   'P 1'
#
loop_
_entity.id
_entity.type
_entity.pdbx_description
1 polymer ?
#
loop_
_entity_poly.entity_id
_entity_poly.type
_entity_poly.pdbx_seq_one_letter_code
_entity_poly.pdbx_strand_id
1 'polypeptide(L)'
;MESVSDFSFRKLCYDHGADLTFIEMLYADAIARQNKAALDHVDCYDATPTGIQLLASKPDVLKKALDFIRLKIHEKDRRFSNLSVVDLHFGCPSPTVINFGGGPALFKRTQRMTELLTTLKKYSPLPSGIKIRLGLNKLDKDNKVYLRVIDIANAAGIDYMTVHPKLAIDKSMAPVDHTALKEIIDKATVPIVGSGFVVDGPSAGKLLKMGCSAVMVARAAVGNPWIFEEIKSYLNDGTMPKVRKREDYADAWKRYSSVAQKYGTLEKFYEYHKKIFQLRMNGDLGYHAPSRILNG
;
A
#
# COMPACT_ATOMS: atom_id res chain seq x y z
N MET A 1 -3.33 -3.16 -2.75
CA MET A 1 -3.00 -4.56 -3.14
C MET A 1 -3.62 -4.81 -4.51
N GLU A 2 -2.85 -5.39 -5.41
CA GLU A 2 -3.31 -5.72 -6.76
C GLU A 2 -4.56 -6.61 -6.71
N SER A 3 -5.55 -6.31 -7.53
CA SER A 3 -6.86 -6.98 -7.63
C SER A 3 -7.70 -7.02 -6.34
N VAL A 4 -7.42 -6.15 -5.37
CA VAL A 4 -8.11 -6.12 -4.06
C VAL A 4 -8.56 -4.71 -3.68
N SER A 5 -7.73 -3.69 -3.96
CA SER A 5 -7.89 -2.36 -3.35
C SER A 5 -8.75 -1.42 -4.21
N ASP A 6 -9.95 -1.88 -4.62
CA ASP A 6 -10.96 -1.02 -5.25
C ASP A 6 -11.52 0.01 -4.26
N PHE A 7 -12.23 1.00 -4.79
CA PHE A 7 -12.80 2.07 -3.98
C PHE A 7 -13.76 1.56 -2.90
N SER A 8 -14.61 0.59 -3.21
CA SER A 8 -15.62 0.08 -2.28
C SER A 8 -14.99 -0.58 -1.06
N PHE A 9 -13.93 -1.35 -1.26
CA PHE A 9 -13.15 -1.93 -0.17
C PHE A 9 -12.41 -0.86 0.64
N ARG A 10 -11.77 0.12 -0.02
CA ARG A 10 -11.08 1.22 0.67
C ARG A 10 -12.06 2.06 1.49
N LYS A 11 -13.23 2.38 0.93
CA LYS A 11 -14.31 3.10 1.64
C LYS A 11 -14.75 2.33 2.88
N LEU A 12 -14.96 1.02 2.76
CA LEU A 12 -15.33 0.17 3.90
C LEU A 12 -14.23 0.18 4.98
N CYS A 13 -12.95 0.11 4.60
CA CYS A 13 -11.84 0.22 5.55
C CYS A 13 -11.78 1.61 6.23
N TYR A 14 -12.01 2.67 5.46
CA TYR A 14 -12.05 4.04 5.98
C TYR A 14 -13.20 4.24 6.98
N ASP A 15 -14.38 3.74 6.67
CA ASP A 15 -15.55 3.81 7.55
C ASP A 15 -15.33 3.06 8.88
N HIS A 16 -14.38 2.12 8.90
CA HIS A 16 -13.93 1.39 10.08
C HIS A 16 -12.56 1.88 10.62
N GLY A 17 -12.21 3.13 10.33
CA GLY A 17 -11.11 3.81 11.01
C GLY A 17 -9.74 3.76 10.33
N ALA A 18 -9.63 3.33 9.07
CA ALA A 18 -8.39 3.55 8.32
C ALA A 18 -8.22 5.06 8.06
N ASP A 19 -7.05 5.62 8.38
CA ASP A 19 -6.80 7.06 8.22
C ASP A 19 -6.42 7.42 6.78
N LEU A 20 -5.75 6.50 6.08
CA LEU A 20 -5.32 6.64 4.69
C LEU A 20 -5.41 5.28 4.00
N THR A 21 -5.93 5.27 2.79
CA THR A 21 -6.00 4.07 1.96
C THR A 21 -5.16 4.24 0.70
N PHE A 22 -4.83 3.16 0.01
CA PHE A 22 -4.07 3.22 -1.24
C PHE A 22 -4.80 2.47 -2.34
N ILE A 23 -4.88 3.06 -3.52
CA ILE A 23 -5.22 2.31 -4.73
C ILE A 23 -4.13 1.27 -5.03
N GLU A 24 -4.40 0.32 -5.91
CA GLU A 24 -3.37 -0.61 -6.33
C GLU A 24 -2.23 0.11 -7.07
N MET A 25 -1.07 -0.55 -7.15
CA MET A 25 0.09 0.00 -7.83
C MET A 25 -0.16 0.15 -9.34
N LEU A 26 0.10 1.35 -9.88
CA LEU A 26 -0.06 1.67 -11.28
C LEU A 26 1.30 1.97 -11.93
N TYR A 27 1.47 1.56 -13.18
CA TYR A 27 2.66 1.93 -13.95
C TYR A 27 2.61 3.42 -14.32
N ALA A 28 3.64 4.17 -13.94
CA ALA A 28 3.76 5.60 -14.29
C ALA A 28 3.68 5.84 -15.79
N ASP A 29 4.22 4.92 -16.59
CA ASP A 29 4.12 4.98 -18.06
C ASP A 29 2.68 4.88 -18.58
N ALA A 30 1.85 4.01 -17.97
CA ALA A 30 0.45 3.89 -18.33
C ALA A 30 -0.34 5.17 -17.98
N ILE A 31 -0.05 5.77 -16.83
CA ILE A 31 -0.65 7.06 -16.42
C ILE A 31 -0.18 8.18 -17.37
N ALA A 32 1.13 8.26 -17.66
CA ALA A 32 1.70 9.26 -18.56
C ALA A 32 1.11 9.21 -19.98
N ARG A 33 0.77 8.01 -20.47
CA ARG A 33 0.12 7.78 -21.77
C ARG A 33 -1.40 7.82 -21.70
N GLN A 34 -1.98 8.13 -20.56
CA GLN A 34 -3.42 8.21 -20.35
C GLN A 34 -4.14 6.91 -20.74
N ASN A 35 -3.50 5.76 -20.46
CA ASN A 35 -4.07 4.46 -20.77
C ASN A 35 -5.39 4.27 -20.02
N LYS A 36 -6.48 4.03 -20.76
CA LYS A 36 -7.83 3.93 -20.19
C LYS A 36 -7.91 2.87 -19.10
N ALA A 37 -7.36 1.67 -19.33
CA ALA A 37 -7.41 0.59 -18.35
C ALA A 37 -6.68 0.95 -17.04
N ALA A 38 -5.55 1.67 -17.10
CA ALA A 38 -4.88 2.17 -15.90
C ALA A 38 -5.67 3.27 -15.21
N LEU A 39 -6.29 4.17 -15.97
CA LEU A 39 -7.11 5.26 -15.42
C LEU A 39 -8.42 4.76 -14.80
N ASP A 40 -8.96 3.62 -15.25
CA ASP A 40 -10.15 3.00 -14.66
C ASP A 40 -9.87 2.46 -13.23
N HIS A 41 -8.60 2.32 -12.85
CA HIS A 41 -8.17 1.97 -11.49
C HIS A 41 -7.93 3.20 -10.59
N VAL A 42 -7.98 4.41 -11.14
CA VAL A 42 -7.94 5.65 -10.35
C VAL A 42 -9.37 6.00 -9.95
N ASP A 43 -9.75 5.62 -8.75
CA ASP A 43 -11.13 5.63 -8.26
C ASP A 43 -11.19 6.29 -6.87
N CYS A 44 -10.67 7.52 -6.73
CA CYS A 44 -10.60 8.26 -5.47
C CYS A 44 -11.85 9.12 -5.26
N TYR A 45 -12.99 8.45 -5.17
CA TYR A 45 -14.28 9.10 -4.94
C TYR A 45 -14.50 9.44 -3.48
N ASP A 46 -15.50 10.36 -3.23
CA ASP A 46 -15.90 10.72 -1.88
C ASP A 46 -14.74 11.37 -1.08
N ALA A 47 -14.96 11.62 0.21
CA ALA A 47 -13.97 12.19 1.13
C ALA A 47 -12.98 11.15 1.70
N THR A 48 -12.87 9.97 1.11
CA THR A 48 -11.93 8.92 1.57
C THR A 48 -10.48 9.28 1.21
N PRO A 49 -9.62 9.61 2.18
CA PRO A 49 -8.22 9.94 1.91
C PRO A 49 -7.52 8.79 1.20
N THR A 50 -6.96 9.06 0.04
CA THR A 50 -6.42 8.01 -0.82
C THR A 50 -5.03 8.37 -1.34
N GLY A 51 -4.09 7.42 -1.23
CA GLY A 51 -2.78 7.49 -1.87
C GLY A 51 -2.80 6.83 -3.24
N ILE A 52 -2.16 7.47 -4.22
CA ILE A 52 -1.82 6.85 -5.50
C ILE A 52 -0.42 6.28 -5.44
N GLN A 53 -0.27 4.99 -5.77
CA GLN A 53 1.03 4.33 -5.77
C GLN A 53 1.50 4.07 -7.20
N LEU A 54 2.67 4.62 -7.55
CA LEU A 54 3.26 4.53 -8.88
C LEU A 54 4.46 3.59 -8.91
N LEU A 55 4.61 2.87 -10.02
CA LEU A 55 5.81 2.14 -10.39
C LEU A 55 6.50 2.87 -11.53
N ALA A 56 7.74 3.29 -11.33
CA ALA A 56 8.54 3.95 -12.35
C ALA A 56 10.00 3.45 -12.32
N SER A 57 10.63 3.40 -13.50
CA SER A 57 12.07 3.13 -13.66
C SER A 57 12.80 4.25 -14.39
N LYS A 58 12.08 5.24 -14.93
CA LYS A 58 12.60 6.39 -15.69
C LYS A 58 12.06 7.70 -15.14
N PRO A 59 12.94 8.68 -14.82
CA PRO A 59 12.51 9.97 -14.24
C PRO A 59 11.61 10.81 -15.15
N ASP A 60 11.88 10.81 -16.46
CA ASP A 60 11.09 11.54 -17.46
C ASP A 60 9.66 11.00 -17.57
N VAL A 61 9.49 9.69 -17.49
CA VAL A 61 8.18 9.03 -17.47
C VAL A 61 7.44 9.34 -16.17
N LEU A 62 8.15 9.27 -15.03
CA LEU A 62 7.58 9.65 -13.73
C LEU A 62 7.10 11.11 -13.76
N LYS A 63 7.94 12.04 -14.27
CA LYS A 63 7.56 13.45 -14.39
C LYS A 63 6.27 13.63 -15.18
N LYS A 64 6.14 12.99 -16.35
CA LYS A 64 4.93 13.06 -17.18
C LYS A 64 3.69 12.55 -16.45
N ALA A 65 3.82 11.45 -15.69
CA ALA A 65 2.73 10.92 -14.88
C ALA A 65 2.31 11.90 -13.77
N LEU A 66 3.27 12.51 -13.09
CA LEU A 66 3.03 13.50 -12.04
C LEU A 66 2.38 14.78 -12.60
N ASP A 67 2.84 15.25 -13.76
CA ASP A 67 2.23 16.41 -14.45
C ASP A 67 0.78 16.12 -14.84
N PHE A 68 0.49 14.91 -15.32
CA PHE A 68 -0.89 14.49 -15.62
C PHE A 68 -1.76 14.44 -14.36
N ILE A 69 -1.27 13.85 -13.27
CA ILE A 69 -1.99 13.81 -11.98
C ILE A 69 -2.28 15.22 -11.48
N ARG A 70 -1.28 16.14 -11.57
CA ARG A 70 -1.44 17.56 -11.20
C ARG A 70 -2.54 18.22 -12.03
N LEU A 71 -2.55 18.01 -13.34
CA LEU A 71 -3.58 18.52 -14.24
C LEU A 71 -4.97 18.04 -13.82
N LYS A 72 -5.14 16.74 -13.56
CA LYS A 72 -6.42 16.15 -13.17
C LYS A 72 -6.94 16.65 -11.83
N ILE A 73 -6.04 16.88 -10.85
CA ILE A 73 -6.40 17.53 -9.59
C ILE A 73 -6.86 18.97 -9.83
N HIS A 74 -6.14 19.72 -10.66
CA HIS A 74 -6.52 21.11 -11.01
C HIS A 74 -7.86 21.19 -11.74
N GLU A 75 -8.12 20.25 -12.66
CA GLU A 75 -9.40 20.12 -13.40
C GLU A 75 -10.55 19.64 -12.49
N LYS A 76 -10.28 19.30 -11.23
CA LYS A 76 -11.25 18.70 -10.30
C LYS A 76 -11.90 17.43 -10.85
N ASP A 77 -11.13 16.62 -11.63
CA ASP A 77 -11.61 15.30 -12.07
C ASP A 77 -11.94 14.48 -10.81
N ARG A 78 -13.20 14.04 -10.71
CA ARG A 78 -13.72 13.35 -9.52
C ARG A 78 -12.92 12.10 -9.12
N ARG A 79 -12.20 11.49 -10.07
CA ARG A 79 -11.38 10.29 -9.82
C ARG A 79 -10.08 10.63 -9.09
N PHE A 80 -9.64 11.91 -9.14
CA PHE A 80 -8.39 12.39 -8.55
C PHE A 80 -8.60 13.35 -7.38
N SER A 81 -9.85 13.76 -7.10
CA SER A 81 -10.15 14.88 -6.19
C SER A 81 -9.81 14.59 -4.72
N ASN A 82 -9.74 13.34 -4.31
CA ASN A 82 -9.43 12.95 -2.93
C ASN A 82 -8.08 12.23 -2.79
N LEU A 83 -7.19 12.44 -3.78
CA LEU A 83 -5.80 12.05 -3.62
C LEU A 83 -5.14 12.88 -2.52
N SER A 84 -4.53 12.20 -1.57
CA SER A 84 -3.86 12.82 -0.41
C SER A 84 -2.35 12.71 -0.48
N VAL A 85 -1.82 11.67 -1.13
CA VAL A 85 -0.38 11.42 -1.25
C VAL A 85 -0.05 10.72 -2.57
N VAL A 86 1.19 10.90 -3.04
CA VAL A 86 1.79 10.12 -4.13
C VAL A 86 2.88 9.25 -3.57
N ASP A 87 2.82 7.95 -3.80
CA ASP A 87 3.80 6.97 -3.33
C ASP A 87 4.52 6.31 -4.51
N LEU A 88 5.84 6.14 -4.43
CA LEU A 88 6.62 5.44 -5.44
C LEU A 88 7.05 4.07 -4.92
N HIS A 89 6.72 3.02 -5.67
CA HIS A 89 6.87 1.64 -5.21
C HIS A 89 8.17 0.99 -5.67
N PHE A 90 9.06 0.68 -4.71
CA PHE A 90 10.32 -0.03 -4.94
C PHE A 90 10.32 -1.47 -4.38
N GLY A 91 9.20 -1.95 -3.87
CA GLY A 91 9.14 -3.25 -3.19
C GLY A 91 8.39 -4.35 -3.95
N CYS A 92 7.98 -4.15 -5.21
CA CYS A 92 7.22 -5.15 -5.96
C CYS A 92 8.09 -6.37 -6.32
N PRO A 93 7.73 -7.60 -5.87
CA PRO A 93 8.52 -8.80 -6.13
C PRO A 93 8.22 -9.45 -7.48
N SER A 94 7.32 -8.89 -8.28
CA SER A 94 6.93 -9.46 -9.57
C SER A 94 8.13 -9.62 -10.50
N PRO A 95 8.35 -10.81 -11.10
CA PRO A 95 9.40 -11.00 -12.10
C PRO A 95 9.30 -10.00 -13.26
N THR A 96 8.09 -9.68 -13.71
CA THR A 96 7.85 -8.67 -14.75
C THR A 96 8.43 -7.31 -14.35
N VAL A 97 8.20 -6.86 -13.11
CA VAL A 97 8.71 -5.57 -12.62
C VAL A 97 10.23 -5.59 -12.49
N ILE A 98 10.80 -6.69 -11.97
CA ILE A 98 12.23 -6.87 -11.78
C ILE A 98 12.97 -6.89 -13.14
N ASN A 99 12.44 -7.65 -14.10
CA ASN A 99 13.02 -7.76 -15.45
C ASN A 99 12.94 -6.42 -16.21
N PHE A 100 11.92 -5.63 -15.95
CA PHE A 100 11.78 -4.26 -16.47
C PHE A 100 12.75 -3.26 -15.81
N GLY A 101 13.51 -3.68 -14.81
CA GLY A 101 14.47 -2.86 -14.07
C GLY A 101 13.83 -1.92 -13.04
N GLY A 102 12.59 -2.21 -12.63
CA GLY A 102 11.83 -1.49 -11.60
C GLY A 102 11.85 -2.20 -10.25
N GLY A 103 11.11 -1.67 -9.29
CA GLY A 103 11.00 -2.24 -7.96
C GLY A 103 12.36 -2.44 -7.27
N PRO A 104 12.61 -3.60 -6.62
CA PRO A 104 13.86 -3.88 -5.90
C PRO A 104 15.10 -3.93 -6.79
N ALA A 105 14.97 -4.10 -8.11
CA ALA A 105 16.11 -4.06 -9.03
C ALA A 105 16.80 -2.69 -9.07
N LEU A 106 16.11 -1.64 -8.66
CA LEU A 106 16.67 -0.27 -8.58
C LEU A 106 17.61 -0.07 -7.39
N PHE A 107 17.62 -0.94 -6.39
CA PHE A 107 18.49 -0.80 -5.22
C PHE A 107 19.99 -0.85 -5.57
N LYS A 108 20.33 -1.51 -6.69
CA LYS A 108 21.71 -1.53 -7.25
C LYS A 108 22.01 -0.35 -8.16
N ARG A 109 21.02 0.50 -8.46
CA ARG A 109 21.12 1.65 -9.38
C ARG A 109 20.90 2.94 -8.62
N THR A 110 21.78 3.25 -7.67
CA THR A 110 21.66 4.37 -6.73
C THR A 110 21.46 5.71 -7.43
N GLN A 111 22.21 5.98 -8.52
CA GLN A 111 22.02 7.19 -9.31
C GLN A 111 20.59 7.29 -9.87
N ARG A 112 20.08 6.22 -10.47
CA ARG A 112 18.71 6.19 -11.00
C ARG A 112 17.66 6.37 -9.90
N MET A 113 17.90 5.81 -8.75
CA MET A 113 17.01 5.99 -7.59
C MET A 113 17.03 7.44 -7.12
N THR A 114 18.20 8.07 -7.03
CA THR A 114 18.33 9.50 -6.69
C THR A 114 17.55 10.36 -7.68
N GLU A 115 17.74 10.14 -8.99
CA GLU A 115 17.00 10.86 -10.04
C GLU A 115 15.47 10.69 -9.88
N LEU A 116 14.99 9.47 -9.59
CA LEU A 116 13.56 9.20 -9.38
C LEU A 116 13.03 9.92 -8.13
N LEU A 117 13.73 9.87 -7.00
CA LEU A 117 13.27 10.50 -5.76
C LEU A 117 13.31 12.04 -5.87
N THR A 118 14.34 12.60 -6.49
CA THR A 118 14.40 14.03 -6.80
C THR A 118 13.26 14.46 -7.71
N THR A 119 12.94 13.65 -8.73
CA THR A 119 11.81 13.91 -9.63
C THR A 119 10.48 13.84 -8.88
N LEU A 120 10.29 12.79 -8.05
CA LEU A 120 9.10 12.65 -7.22
C LEU A 120 8.90 13.87 -6.33
N LYS A 121 9.91 14.25 -5.56
CA LYS A 121 9.80 15.39 -4.63
C LYS A 121 9.55 16.71 -5.35
N LYS A 122 10.23 16.95 -6.47
CA LYS A 122 10.12 18.20 -7.24
C LYS A 122 8.78 18.37 -7.95
N TYR A 123 8.22 17.28 -8.48
CA TYR A 123 7.06 17.35 -9.37
C TYR A 123 5.77 16.78 -8.78
N SER A 124 5.81 16.15 -7.62
CA SER A 124 4.58 15.69 -6.97
C SER A 124 3.67 16.87 -6.61
N PRO A 125 2.37 16.81 -6.96
CA PRO A 125 1.42 17.84 -6.53
C PRO A 125 0.96 17.69 -5.07
N LEU A 126 1.35 16.60 -4.41
CA LEU A 126 0.91 16.20 -3.08
C LEU A 126 2.12 15.72 -2.27
N PRO A 127 2.02 15.57 -0.94
CA PRO A 127 3.03 14.90 -0.15
C PRO A 127 3.43 13.56 -0.78
N SER A 128 4.73 13.26 -0.75
CA SER A 128 5.32 12.16 -1.51
C SER A 128 6.03 11.15 -0.60
N GLY A 129 5.73 9.89 -0.82
CA GLY A 129 6.34 8.79 -0.09
C GLY A 129 6.97 7.75 -0.98
N ILE A 130 7.63 6.80 -0.35
CA ILE A 130 8.11 5.58 -1.02
C ILE A 130 7.75 4.34 -0.24
N LYS A 131 7.58 3.23 -0.97
CA LYS A 131 7.40 1.93 -0.34
C LYS A 131 8.53 0.98 -0.76
N ILE A 132 9.27 0.46 0.23
CA ILE A 132 10.46 -0.36 0.02
C ILE A 132 10.36 -1.74 0.66
N ARG A 133 11.25 -2.64 0.23
CA ARG A 133 11.70 -3.85 0.92
C ARG A 133 13.18 -3.75 1.29
N LEU A 134 13.78 -4.82 1.86
CA LEU A 134 15.20 -4.85 2.25
C LEU A 134 16.16 -5.09 1.06
N GLY A 135 15.63 -5.32 -0.12
CA GLY A 135 16.41 -5.64 -1.33
C GLY A 135 15.76 -6.78 -2.11
N LEU A 136 16.44 -7.21 -3.15
CA LEU A 136 15.99 -8.31 -4.00
C LEU A 136 16.24 -9.67 -3.34
N ASN A 137 17.45 -9.89 -2.80
CA ASN A 137 17.93 -11.18 -2.31
C ASN A 137 18.82 -11.04 -1.06
N LYS A 138 19.33 -12.20 -0.57
CA LYS A 138 20.17 -12.25 0.62
C LYS A 138 21.43 -11.39 0.51
N LEU A 139 22.10 -11.37 -0.63
CA LEU A 139 23.30 -10.56 -0.86
C LEU A 139 23.01 -9.06 -0.70
N ASP A 140 21.86 -8.58 -1.20
CA ASP A 140 21.43 -7.20 -1.01
C ASP A 140 21.24 -6.87 0.48
N LYS A 141 20.66 -7.79 1.24
CA LYS A 141 20.47 -7.64 2.69
C LYS A 141 21.81 -7.65 3.44
N ASP A 142 22.68 -8.62 3.16
CA ASP A 142 23.99 -8.75 3.80
C ASP A 142 24.85 -7.49 3.54
N ASN A 143 24.75 -6.90 2.36
CA ASN A 143 25.38 -5.62 1.99
C ASN A 143 24.58 -4.38 2.47
N LYS A 144 23.51 -4.57 3.22
CA LYS A 144 22.64 -3.51 3.76
C LYS A 144 22.25 -2.44 2.72
N VAL A 145 21.93 -2.87 1.49
CA VAL A 145 21.60 -1.93 0.40
C VAL A 145 20.41 -1.03 0.75
N TYR A 146 19.51 -1.49 1.61
CA TYR A 146 18.37 -0.71 2.11
C TYR A 146 18.82 0.55 2.87
N LEU A 147 19.95 0.53 3.59
CA LEU A 147 20.46 1.72 4.29
C LEU A 147 20.94 2.80 3.31
N ARG A 148 21.46 2.42 2.13
CA ARG A 148 21.78 3.39 1.06
C ARG A 148 20.52 4.00 0.47
N VAL A 149 19.44 3.22 0.36
CA VAL A 149 18.12 3.75 -0.06
C VAL A 149 17.61 4.78 0.95
N ILE A 150 17.82 4.55 2.25
CA ILE A 150 17.46 5.52 3.29
C ILE A 150 18.28 6.83 3.14
N ASP A 151 19.59 6.74 2.88
CA ASP A 151 20.41 7.94 2.64
C ASP A 151 19.89 8.76 1.46
N ILE A 152 19.56 8.09 0.34
CA ILE A 152 19.02 8.76 -0.85
C ILE A 152 17.65 9.39 -0.54
N ALA A 153 16.80 8.69 0.20
CA ALA A 153 15.48 9.16 0.57
C ALA A 153 15.54 10.38 1.51
N ASN A 154 16.41 10.33 2.52
CA ASN A 154 16.68 11.45 3.43
C ASN A 154 17.18 12.68 2.63
N ALA A 155 18.17 12.49 1.75
CA ALA A 155 18.73 13.57 0.93
C ALA A 155 17.70 14.16 -0.07
N ALA A 156 16.80 13.34 -0.60
CA ALA A 156 15.74 13.80 -1.50
C ALA A 156 14.63 14.55 -0.76
N GLY A 157 14.53 14.43 0.58
CA GLY A 157 13.54 15.10 1.40
C GLY A 157 12.11 14.64 1.14
N ILE A 158 11.90 13.31 0.89
CA ILE A 158 10.56 12.75 0.77
C ILE A 158 9.81 12.87 2.11
N ASP A 159 8.50 12.77 2.09
CA ASP A 159 7.71 13.12 3.28
C ASP A 159 7.48 11.92 4.23
N TYR A 160 7.57 10.67 3.73
CA TYR A 160 7.48 9.44 4.54
C TYR A 160 8.01 8.22 3.80
N MET A 161 8.30 7.14 4.53
CA MET A 161 8.64 5.84 3.95
C MET A 161 7.80 4.72 4.53
N THR A 162 7.26 3.85 3.67
CA THR A 162 6.67 2.58 4.07
C THR A 162 7.69 1.46 3.90
N VAL A 163 7.97 0.74 4.97
CA VAL A 163 8.97 -0.34 4.98
C VAL A 163 8.29 -1.69 5.23
N HIS A 164 8.43 -2.61 4.26
CA HIS A 164 8.11 -4.02 4.46
C HIS A 164 9.42 -4.80 4.64
N PRO A 165 9.83 -5.12 5.89
CA PRO A 165 11.17 -5.61 6.18
C PRO A 165 11.34 -7.09 5.80
N LYS A 166 11.28 -7.36 4.50
CA LYS A 166 11.46 -8.66 3.82
C LYS A 166 12.22 -8.46 2.51
N LEU A 167 12.83 -9.51 2.00
CA LEU A 167 13.38 -9.53 0.65
C LEU A 167 12.28 -9.71 -0.41
N ALA A 168 12.57 -9.33 -1.66
CA ALA A 168 11.65 -9.55 -2.76
C ALA A 168 11.42 -11.05 -3.03
N ILE A 169 12.47 -11.87 -2.87
CA ILE A 169 12.41 -13.32 -3.05
C ILE A 169 11.74 -14.08 -1.88
N ASP A 170 11.49 -13.42 -0.76
CA ASP A 170 10.89 -14.09 0.40
C ASP A 170 9.46 -14.53 0.11
N LYS A 171 9.15 -15.77 0.52
CA LYS A 171 7.79 -16.30 0.46
C LYS A 171 6.84 -15.40 1.27
N SER A 172 5.57 -15.39 0.89
CA SER A 172 4.54 -14.57 1.52
C SER A 172 4.48 -14.73 3.04
N MET A 173 4.67 -15.94 3.56
CA MET A 173 4.61 -16.26 5.01
C MET A 173 5.97 -16.21 5.71
N ALA A 174 7.07 -15.88 5.01
CA ALA A 174 8.37 -15.71 5.68
C ALA A 174 8.29 -14.60 6.73
N PRO A 175 9.00 -14.73 7.87
CA PRO A 175 8.99 -13.71 8.92
C PRO A 175 9.55 -12.37 8.44
N VAL A 176 9.13 -11.30 9.10
CA VAL A 176 9.70 -9.96 8.90
C VAL A 176 10.97 -9.80 9.73
N ASP A 177 11.93 -9.03 9.21
CA ASP A 177 13.19 -8.73 9.87
C ASP A 177 13.07 -7.46 10.71
N HIS A 178 12.77 -7.61 11.98
CA HIS A 178 12.65 -6.51 12.91
C HIS A 178 13.98 -5.80 13.19
N THR A 179 15.11 -6.52 13.11
CA THR A 179 16.45 -5.90 13.29
C THR A 179 16.75 -4.92 12.17
N ALA A 180 16.56 -5.34 10.92
CA ALA A 180 16.72 -4.44 9.78
C ALA A 180 15.73 -3.27 9.80
N LEU A 181 14.49 -3.50 10.27
CA LEU A 181 13.53 -2.41 10.45
C LEU A 181 14.02 -1.39 11.48
N LYS A 182 14.59 -1.84 12.59
CA LYS A 182 15.14 -0.95 13.61
C LYS A 182 16.32 -0.13 13.07
N GLU A 183 17.23 -0.75 12.33
CA GLU A 183 18.33 -0.04 11.67
C GLU A 183 17.83 1.06 10.71
N ILE A 184 16.73 0.78 9.98
CA ILE A 184 16.09 1.76 9.09
C ILE A 184 15.51 2.92 9.90
N ILE A 185 14.76 2.63 10.96
CA ILE A 185 14.14 3.64 11.82
C ILE A 185 15.20 4.56 12.43
N ASP A 186 16.31 4.00 12.94
CA ASP A 186 17.37 4.76 13.58
C ASP A 186 18.13 5.67 12.60
N LYS A 187 18.14 5.32 11.31
CA LYS A 187 18.82 6.08 10.25
C LYS A 187 17.91 7.07 9.53
N ALA A 188 16.61 6.82 9.50
CA ALA A 188 15.68 7.67 8.77
C ALA A 188 15.45 9.02 9.45
N THR A 189 15.44 10.10 8.67
CA THR A 189 15.06 11.44 9.11
C THR A 189 13.60 11.77 8.80
N VAL A 190 12.89 10.83 8.20
CA VAL A 190 11.48 10.97 7.81
C VAL A 190 10.63 9.92 8.53
N PRO A 191 9.32 10.14 8.71
CA PRO A 191 8.42 9.17 9.32
C PRO A 191 8.46 7.81 8.62
N ILE A 192 8.55 6.73 9.42
CA ILE A 192 8.52 5.34 8.93
C ILE A 192 7.15 4.73 9.20
N VAL A 193 6.52 4.23 8.15
CA VAL A 193 5.31 3.41 8.22
C VAL A 193 5.71 1.93 8.18
N GLY A 194 5.50 1.22 9.29
CA GLY A 194 5.82 -0.20 9.41
C GLY A 194 4.79 -1.08 8.69
N SER A 195 5.25 -2.02 7.87
CA SER A 195 4.39 -2.95 7.13
C SER A 195 4.89 -4.40 7.29
N GLY A 196 3.96 -5.34 7.21
CA GLY A 196 4.24 -6.78 7.28
C GLY A 196 3.78 -7.41 8.58
N PHE A 197 2.87 -8.38 8.45
CA PHE A 197 2.23 -9.10 9.57
C PHE A 197 1.54 -8.19 10.60
N VAL A 198 1.04 -7.03 10.20
CA VAL A 198 0.10 -6.24 11.00
C VAL A 198 -1.27 -6.89 10.88
N VAL A 199 -1.65 -7.64 11.91
CA VAL A 199 -2.83 -8.51 11.90
C VAL A 199 -3.79 -8.25 13.05
N ASP A 200 -3.34 -7.49 14.05
CA ASP A 200 -4.06 -7.17 15.27
C ASP A 200 -3.41 -5.97 16.00
N GLY A 201 -4.00 -5.57 17.12
CA GLY A 201 -3.46 -4.51 17.98
C GLY A 201 -2.06 -4.79 18.51
N PRO A 202 -1.76 -5.99 19.07
CA PRO A 202 -0.42 -6.34 19.52
C PRO A 202 0.66 -6.22 18.46
N SER A 203 0.42 -6.72 17.24
CA SER A 203 1.38 -6.62 16.12
C SER A 203 1.61 -5.20 15.66
N ALA A 204 0.55 -4.38 15.63
CA ALA A 204 0.64 -2.94 15.35
C ALA A 204 1.43 -2.22 16.45
N GLY A 205 1.08 -2.47 17.72
CA GLY A 205 1.76 -1.89 18.89
C GLY A 205 3.24 -2.22 18.95
N LYS A 206 3.64 -3.42 18.51
CA LYS A 206 5.06 -3.82 18.41
C LYS A 206 5.83 -2.89 17.47
N LEU A 207 5.30 -2.61 16.27
CA LEU A 207 5.97 -1.75 15.28
C LEU A 207 6.04 -0.29 15.76
N LEU A 208 4.97 0.20 16.38
CA LEU A 208 4.96 1.56 16.95
C LEU A 208 5.97 1.70 18.10
N LYS A 209 6.06 0.73 19.01
CA LYS A 209 7.06 0.70 20.09
C LYS A 209 8.49 0.62 19.56
N MET A 210 8.72 0.08 18.37
CA MET A 210 10.04 0.10 17.73
C MET A 210 10.43 1.47 17.18
N GLY A 211 9.47 2.41 17.04
CA GLY A 211 9.67 3.77 16.54
C GLY A 211 9.02 4.04 15.18
N CYS A 212 8.18 3.13 14.65
CA CYS A 212 7.36 3.46 13.49
C CYS A 212 6.35 4.55 13.86
N SER A 213 6.15 5.53 12.98
CA SER A 213 5.17 6.60 13.14
C SER A 213 3.74 6.16 12.83
N ALA A 214 3.61 5.12 12.01
CA ALA A 214 2.33 4.50 11.64
C ALA A 214 2.53 3.05 11.20
N VAL A 215 1.43 2.33 10.98
CA VAL A 215 1.45 0.96 10.47
C VAL A 215 0.59 0.81 9.22
N MET A 216 1.02 -0.03 8.29
CA MET A 216 0.25 -0.39 7.10
C MET A 216 -0.33 -1.78 7.24
N VAL A 217 -1.65 -1.87 7.33
CA VAL A 217 -2.40 -3.12 7.26
C VAL A 217 -2.62 -3.51 5.80
N ALA A 218 -2.47 -4.78 5.46
CA ALA A 218 -2.74 -5.30 4.12
C ALA A 218 -3.73 -6.48 4.18
N ARG A 219 -3.24 -7.70 4.07
CA ARG A 219 -4.07 -8.92 3.96
C ARG A 219 -5.06 -9.11 5.10
N ALA A 220 -4.73 -8.66 6.29
CA ALA A 220 -5.60 -8.80 7.46
C ALA A 220 -6.88 -7.95 7.37
N ALA A 221 -6.91 -6.91 6.53
CA ALA A 221 -8.12 -6.13 6.28
C ALA A 221 -9.10 -6.80 5.30
N VAL A 222 -8.63 -7.81 4.54
CA VAL A 222 -9.45 -8.45 3.49
C VAL A 222 -10.57 -9.26 4.12
N GLY A 223 -11.82 -8.82 3.89
CA GLY A 223 -13.00 -9.37 4.56
C GLY A 223 -13.04 -9.12 6.08
N ASN A 224 -12.20 -8.21 6.58
CA ASN A 224 -12.16 -7.79 7.97
C ASN A 224 -11.87 -6.28 8.08
N PRO A 225 -12.80 -5.42 7.67
CA PRO A 225 -12.58 -3.97 7.68
C PRO A 225 -12.44 -3.40 9.10
N TRP A 226 -12.96 -4.07 10.11
CA TRP A 226 -12.92 -3.64 11.51
C TRP A 226 -11.53 -3.62 12.13
N ILE A 227 -10.55 -4.25 11.49
CA ILE A 227 -9.17 -4.34 12.00
C ILE A 227 -8.58 -2.96 12.35
N PHE A 228 -8.98 -1.91 11.66
CA PHE A 228 -8.48 -0.55 11.91
C PHE A 228 -9.01 0.02 13.23
N GLU A 229 -10.32 -0.07 13.48
CA GLU A 229 -10.92 0.34 14.75
C GLU A 229 -10.44 -0.55 15.89
N GLU A 230 -10.27 -1.85 15.67
CA GLU A 230 -9.77 -2.81 16.66
C GLU A 230 -8.31 -2.51 17.06
N ILE A 231 -7.44 -2.19 16.10
CA ILE A 231 -6.08 -1.76 16.37
C ILE A 231 -6.10 -0.45 17.20
N LYS A 232 -6.90 0.53 16.82
CA LYS A 232 -7.01 1.80 17.55
C LYS A 232 -7.50 1.61 18.97
N SER A 233 -8.53 0.80 19.18
CA SER A 233 -9.04 0.48 20.53
C SER A 233 -7.98 -0.21 21.38
N TYR A 234 -7.30 -1.21 20.83
CA TYR A 234 -6.20 -1.89 21.54
C TYR A 234 -5.06 -0.93 21.93
N LEU A 235 -4.66 -0.05 21.02
CA LEU A 235 -3.60 0.92 21.27
C LEU A 235 -3.98 1.97 22.31
N ASN A 236 -5.27 2.31 22.41
CA ASN A 236 -5.79 3.29 23.35
C ASN A 236 -5.90 2.73 24.77
N ASP A 237 -6.49 1.56 24.94
CA ASP A 237 -6.86 1.02 26.25
C ASP A 237 -6.66 -0.49 26.41
N GLY A 238 -6.09 -1.17 25.44
CA GLY A 238 -5.87 -2.63 25.46
C GLY A 238 -7.11 -3.45 25.12
N THR A 239 -8.19 -2.84 24.66
CA THR A 239 -9.42 -3.57 24.29
C THR A 239 -9.14 -4.59 23.20
N MET A 240 -9.48 -5.86 23.47
CA MET A 240 -9.34 -6.94 22.49
C MET A 240 -10.50 -6.93 21.49
N PRO A 241 -10.27 -7.37 20.23
CA PRO A 241 -11.30 -7.40 19.21
C PRO A 241 -12.47 -8.31 19.59
N LYS A 242 -13.67 -7.90 19.19
CA LYS A 242 -14.87 -8.73 19.33
C LYS A 242 -14.84 -9.88 18.32
N VAL A 243 -15.33 -11.06 18.75
CA VAL A 243 -15.59 -12.15 17.81
C VAL A 243 -16.72 -11.74 16.89
N ARG A 244 -16.45 -11.72 15.59
CA ARG A 244 -17.45 -11.35 14.57
C ARG A 244 -18.34 -12.55 14.26
N LYS A 245 -19.62 -12.28 14.13
CA LYS A 245 -20.64 -13.26 13.77
C LYS A 245 -20.92 -13.20 12.26
N ARG A 246 -21.62 -14.20 11.76
CA ARG A 246 -22.03 -14.26 10.34
C ARG A 246 -22.79 -13.01 9.89
N GLU A 247 -23.64 -12.47 10.75
CA GLU A 247 -24.44 -11.29 10.50
C GLU A 247 -23.57 -10.04 10.28
N ASP A 248 -22.49 -9.88 11.06
CA ASP A 248 -21.53 -8.79 10.88
C ASP A 248 -20.92 -8.80 9.47
N TYR A 249 -20.50 -9.99 8.99
CA TYR A 249 -19.95 -10.14 7.65
C TYR A 249 -20.99 -9.92 6.55
N ALA A 250 -22.23 -10.33 6.78
CA ALA A 250 -23.33 -10.10 5.85
C ALA A 250 -23.64 -8.60 5.72
N ASP A 251 -23.63 -7.85 6.81
CA ASP A 251 -23.82 -6.41 6.82
C ASP A 251 -22.66 -5.68 6.14
N ALA A 252 -21.42 -6.09 6.40
CA ALA A 252 -20.25 -5.52 5.73
C ALA A 252 -20.29 -5.78 4.22
N TRP A 253 -20.69 -6.98 3.79
CA TRP A 253 -20.90 -7.29 2.38
C TRP A 253 -22.00 -6.42 1.75
N LYS A 254 -23.13 -6.22 2.43
CA LYS A 254 -24.21 -5.37 1.97
C LYS A 254 -23.74 -3.92 1.76
N ARG A 255 -22.93 -3.38 2.71
CA ARG A 255 -22.33 -2.04 2.59
C ARG A 255 -21.37 -1.97 1.41
N TYR A 256 -20.44 -2.94 1.28
CA TYR A 256 -19.54 -3.03 0.14
C TYR A 256 -20.31 -3.04 -1.19
N SER A 257 -21.32 -3.92 -1.32
CA SER A 257 -22.11 -4.08 -2.54
C SER A 257 -22.86 -2.80 -2.91
N SER A 258 -23.41 -2.09 -1.93
CA SER A 258 -24.09 -0.80 -2.15
C SER A 258 -23.15 0.25 -2.71
N VAL A 259 -21.92 0.36 -2.15
CA VAL A 259 -20.90 1.28 -2.64
C VAL A 259 -20.42 0.86 -4.04
N ALA A 260 -20.20 -0.43 -4.26
CA ALA A 260 -19.78 -0.99 -5.54
C ALA A 260 -20.77 -0.69 -6.66
N GLN A 261 -22.05 -0.82 -6.38
CA GLN A 261 -23.13 -0.50 -7.31
C GLN A 261 -23.19 1.01 -7.60
N LYS A 262 -23.07 1.84 -6.56
CA LYS A 262 -23.12 3.30 -6.69
C LYS A 262 -22.00 3.87 -7.54
N TYR A 263 -20.79 3.34 -7.42
CA TYR A 263 -19.59 3.89 -8.05
C TYR A 263 -19.07 3.09 -9.25
N GLY A 264 -19.68 1.95 -9.55
CA GLY A 264 -19.33 1.13 -10.72
C GLY A 264 -18.03 0.37 -10.54
N THR A 265 -17.87 -0.34 -9.43
CA THR A 265 -16.69 -1.19 -9.19
C THR A 265 -16.52 -2.23 -10.31
N LEU A 266 -15.29 -2.41 -10.79
CA LEU A 266 -14.98 -3.40 -11.81
C LEU A 266 -15.34 -4.82 -11.33
N GLU A 267 -15.94 -5.62 -12.21
CA GLU A 267 -16.48 -6.95 -11.90
C GLU A 267 -15.46 -7.86 -11.22
N LYS A 268 -14.18 -7.83 -11.65
CA LYS A 268 -13.11 -8.64 -11.04
C LYS A 268 -12.93 -8.38 -9.54
N PHE A 269 -13.08 -7.12 -9.08
CA PHE A 269 -13.01 -6.79 -7.65
C PHE A 269 -14.27 -7.22 -6.92
N TYR A 270 -15.42 -6.99 -7.55
CA TYR A 270 -16.71 -7.36 -6.98
C TYR A 270 -16.78 -8.87 -6.70
N GLU A 271 -16.47 -9.70 -7.67
CA GLU A 271 -16.49 -11.16 -7.52
C GLU A 271 -15.40 -11.65 -6.52
N TYR A 272 -14.24 -11.01 -6.50
CA TYR A 272 -13.22 -11.31 -5.50
C TYR A 272 -13.75 -11.08 -4.07
N HIS A 273 -14.27 -9.89 -3.78
CA HIS A 273 -14.76 -9.55 -2.45
C HIS A 273 -16.02 -10.36 -2.06
N LYS A 274 -16.90 -10.65 -3.00
CA LYS A 274 -18.04 -11.54 -2.81
C LYS A 274 -17.60 -12.91 -2.28
N LYS A 275 -16.63 -13.53 -2.96
CA LYS A 275 -16.04 -14.81 -2.54
C LYS A 275 -15.44 -14.72 -1.13
N ILE A 276 -14.69 -13.66 -0.84
CA ILE A 276 -14.07 -13.46 0.48
C ILE A 276 -15.13 -13.36 1.58
N PHE A 277 -16.17 -12.53 1.42
CA PHE A 277 -17.20 -12.39 2.42
C PHE A 277 -18.02 -13.68 2.60
N GLN A 278 -18.26 -14.43 1.53
CA GLN A 278 -18.87 -15.77 1.62
C GLN A 278 -18.04 -16.73 2.49
N LEU A 279 -16.74 -16.79 2.25
CA LEU A 279 -15.84 -17.64 3.05
C LEU A 279 -15.80 -17.20 4.52
N ARG A 280 -15.84 -15.89 4.81
CA ARG A 280 -15.94 -15.37 6.18
C ARG A 280 -17.26 -15.76 6.85
N MET A 281 -18.39 -15.63 6.16
CA MET A 281 -19.71 -16.02 6.69
C MET A 281 -19.82 -17.52 6.97
N ASN A 282 -19.08 -18.34 6.23
CA ASN A 282 -19.06 -19.80 6.43
C ASN A 282 -18.05 -20.24 7.51
N GLY A 283 -17.18 -19.35 7.99
CA GLY A 283 -16.10 -19.72 8.91
C GLY A 283 -14.89 -20.36 8.24
N ASP A 284 -14.82 -20.34 6.91
CA ASP A 284 -13.75 -20.98 6.11
C ASP A 284 -12.47 -20.15 6.03
N LEU A 285 -12.49 -18.90 6.48
CA LEU A 285 -11.33 -18.01 6.53
C LEU A 285 -10.96 -17.68 7.96
N GLY A 286 -9.76 -18.12 8.37
CA GLY A 286 -9.10 -17.62 9.56
C GLY A 286 -8.66 -16.16 9.41
N TYR A 287 -7.93 -15.64 10.40
CA TYR A 287 -7.46 -14.24 10.49
C TYR A 287 -6.68 -13.74 9.25
N HIS A 288 -6.09 -14.65 8.48
CA HIS A 288 -5.34 -14.36 7.27
C HIS A 288 -6.11 -14.82 6.04
N ALA A 289 -6.56 -13.88 5.21
CA ALA A 289 -6.96 -14.24 3.86
C ALA A 289 -5.75 -14.84 3.13
N PRO A 290 -5.84 -16.08 2.62
CA PRO A 290 -4.71 -16.71 1.97
C PRO A 290 -4.33 -15.93 0.71
N SER A 291 -3.03 -15.73 0.50
CA SER A 291 -2.48 -15.17 -0.73
C SER A 291 -2.82 -16.00 -1.99
N ARG A 292 -3.29 -17.22 -1.82
CA ARG A 292 -3.67 -18.15 -2.91
C ARG A 292 -5.09 -17.99 -3.44
N ILE A 293 -5.99 -17.26 -2.76
CA ILE A 293 -7.31 -16.95 -3.32
C ILE A 293 -7.17 -15.92 -4.47
N LEU A 294 -6.03 -15.22 -4.52
CA LEU A 294 -5.72 -14.22 -5.55
C LEU A 294 -5.28 -14.81 -6.91
N ASN A 295 -4.95 -16.10 -6.97
CA ASN A 295 -4.34 -16.76 -8.12
C ASN A 295 -5.16 -17.97 -8.63
N GLY A 296 -6.44 -18.00 -8.37
CA GLY A 296 -7.34 -19.03 -8.90
C GLY A 296 -8.24 -18.50 -10.00
#